data_7f896eeccec87d156a35b6860f625316
#
_entry.id   7f896eeccec87d156a35b6860f625316
#
_cell.length_a   1.000
_cell.length_b   1.000
_cell.length_c   1.000
_cell.angle_alpha   90.00
_cell.angle_beta   90.00
_cell.angle_gamma   90.00
#
_symmetry.space_group_name_H-M   'P 1'
#
loop_
_entity.id
_entity.type
_entity.pdbx_description
1 polymer ?
#
loop_
_entity_poly.entity_id
_entity_poly.type
_entity_poly.pdbx_seq_one_letter_code
_entity_poly.pdbx_strand_id
1 'polypeptide(L)'
;MKIKWIKIVIIGILCHPGFIAAQISSKVTGNYPADIVCKVDELNSKVNLSEEKQIKIAQKLYTADSLANISLAKGDPAARLKSYYIIDNTFLKPVLSPEELDYYGYSINKDNRFLAVLAFSAHLKLEPRQISEIRKENDSVAGIPKLSEKETILIYNKKLIRVLTQQQYISMLKIIYREQSEEEAKKDWGKIIKLQLADDNKDRKEYVKILNYHIAKNAFLDKDAERYGKTKRDFLAKKMALEEPSILVHANILAEDGFINNKYSSIIKYEKQLELTQSQTDTLLLKYNQLERIKLENRDKESSNEALKAVPSEYENIAKILTPEQVKKWLIQKNKQTAKKEAQRNWEQLEAEGLAKDLDKDKTLAEFAVYQLQFLVTKDRAMVYHTQENIFAKRDIEKKKPELLKQLDTINLKKSQNAKTKQGLTW
;
A
#
# COMPACT_ATOMS: atom_id res chain seq x y z
N MET A 1 9.87 7.17 29.08
CA MET A 1 8.69 8.01 28.84
C MET A 1 7.61 7.13 28.22
N LYS A 2 6.58 6.74 29.00
CA LYS A 2 5.52 5.82 28.55
C LYS A 2 4.61 6.56 27.58
N ILE A 3 4.66 6.19 26.30
CA ILE A 3 3.77 6.70 25.26
C ILE A 3 2.41 6.03 25.49
N LYS A 4 1.43 6.80 25.99
CA LYS A 4 0.03 6.37 26.08
C LYS A 4 -0.50 6.15 24.66
N TRP A 5 -0.96 4.94 24.39
CA TRP A 5 -1.68 4.58 23.18
C TRP A 5 -2.96 5.39 23.08
N ILE A 6 -3.04 6.30 22.14
CA ILE A 6 -4.28 6.97 21.78
C ILE A 6 -5.09 5.94 20.99
N LYS A 7 -6.14 5.40 21.60
CA LYS A 7 -7.19 4.67 20.88
C LYS A 7 -7.81 5.62 19.87
N ILE A 8 -7.52 5.39 18.58
CA ILE A 8 -8.17 6.10 17.49
C ILE A 8 -9.62 5.63 17.48
N VAL A 9 -10.51 6.46 18.02
CA VAL A 9 -11.95 6.29 17.88
C VAL A 9 -12.26 6.51 16.39
N ILE A 10 -12.55 5.45 15.69
CA ILE A 10 -13.05 5.47 14.30
C ILE A 10 -14.48 5.97 14.38
N ILE A 11 -14.67 7.28 14.25
CA ILE A 11 -16.01 7.84 14.00
C ILE A 11 -16.34 7.41 12.56
N GLY A 12 -17.33 6.52 12.46
CA GLY A 12 -17.84 6.02 11.19
C GLY A 12 -18.37 7.19 10.36
N ILE A 13 -17.58 7.60 9.36
CA ILE A 13 -18.09 8.43 8.27
C ILE A 13 -18.90 7.46 7.40
N LEU A 14 -20.21 7.64 7.38
CA LEU A 14 -21.15 6.93 6.51
C LEU A 14 -20.67 7.08 5.06
N CYS A 15 -20.06 5.99 4.56
CA CYS A 15 -19.69 5.90 3.16
C CYS A 15 -20.95 5.88 2.31
N HIS A 16 -21.18 6.91 1.52
CA HIS A 16 -22.16 6.86 0.46
C HIS A 16 -21.65 5.86 -0.61
N PRO A 17 -22.47 4.89 -1.03
CA PRO A 17 -22.09 3.94 -2.07
C PRO A 17 -22.10 4.64 -3.43
N GLY A 18 -21.01 4.55 -4.17
CA GLY A 18 -21.01 4.77 -5.60
C GLY A 18 -20.14 5.91 -6.09
N PHE A 19 -18.82 5.71 -6.12
CA PHE A 19 -17.95 6.46 -7.04
C PHE A 19 -17.74 5.66 -8.33
N ILE A 20 -18.83 5.50 -9.11
CA ILE A 20 -18.75 5.43 -10.57
C ILE A 20 -18.50 6.89 -10.96
N ALA A 21 -17.55 7.16 -11.88
CA ALA A 21 -17.41 8.50 -12.47
C ALA A 21 -18.82 9.00 -12.79
N ALA A 22 -19.24 10.07 -12.11
CA ALA A 22 -20.65 10.42 -12.09
C ALA A 22 -21.04 10.89 -13.49
N GLN A 23 -21.62 9.98 -14.22
CA GLN A 23 -22.16 10.27 -15.55
C GLN A 23 -23.30 11.28 -15.38
N ILE A 24 -23.31 12.31 -16.23
CA ILE A 24 -24.44 13.24 -16.28
C ILE A 24 -25.69 12.45 -16.59
N SER A 25 -26.75 12.71 -15.82
CA SER A 25 -28.04 12.07 -16.01
C SER A 25 -28.62 12.40 -17.40
N SER A 26 -29.14 11.36 -18.07
CA SER A 26 -29.87 11.55 -19.33
C SER A 26 -31.07 12.51 -19.21
N LYS A 27 -31.66 12.65 -18.02
CA LYS A 27 -32.72 13.63 -17.74
C LYS A 27 -32.19 15.07 -17.76
N VAL A 28 -30.92 15.29 -17.44
CA VAL A 28 -30.28 16.60 -17.55
C VAL A 28 -29.90 16.88 -18.99
N THR A 29 -29.20 15.96 -19.66
CA THR A 29 -28.75 16.14 -21.04
C THR A 29 -29.90 16.24 -22.05
N GLY A 30 -31.03 15.61 -21.78
CA GLY A 30 -32.21 15.62 -22.67
C GLY A 30 -33.17 16.80 -22.48
N ASN A 31 -33.11 17.49 -21.32
CA ASN A 31 -34.13 18.50 -20.98
C ASN A 31 -33.58 19.92 -20.80
N TYR A 32 -32.26 20.10 -20.78
CA TYR A 32 -31.64 21.41 -20.54
C TYR A 32 -30.65 21.80 -21.64
N PRO A 33 -30.44 23.10 -21.90
CA PRO A 33 -29.46 23.62 -22.84
C PRO A 33 -28.03 23.17 -22.50
N ALA A 34 -27.16 23.08 -23.50
CA ALA A 34 -25.82 22.58 -23.39
C ALA A 34 -24.93 23.32 -22.38
N ASP A 35 -25.11 24.64 -22.25
CA ASP A 35 -24.36 25.46 -21.29
C ASP A 35 -24.76 25.16 -19.84
N ILE A 36 -26.02 24.85 -19.58
CA ILE A 36 -26.48 24.38 -18.27
C ILE A 36 -25.98 23.00 -17.99
N VAL A 37 -26.00 22.07 -18.97
CA VAL A 37 -25.45 20.73 -18.85
C VAL A 37 -23.97 20.81 -18.50
N CYS A 38 -23.17 21.65 -19.17
CA CYS A 38 -21.76 21.84 -18.87
C CYS A 38 -21.50 22.34 -17.44
N LYS A 39 -22.33 23.27 -16.94
CA LYS A 39 -22.19 23.75 -15.55
C LYS A 39 -22.57 22.70 -14.52
N VAL A 40 -23.57 21.86 -14.80
CA VAL A 40 -23.92 20.72 -13.94
C VAL A 40 -22.82 19.70 -13.95
N ASP A 41 -22.17 19.42 -15.09
CA ASP A 41 -21.05 18.51 -15.24
C ASP A 41 -19.84 19.02 -14.45
N GLU A 42 -19.52 20.29 -14.56
CA GLU A 42 -18.45 20.92 -13.77
C GLU A 42 -18.66 20.75 -12.26
N LEU A 43 -19.88 20.97 -11.77
CA LEU A 43 -20.21 20.76 -10.36
C LEU A 43 -20.17 19.28 -10.00
N ASN A 44 -20.70 18.42 -10.87
CA ASN A 44 -20.72 16.97 -10.69
C ASN A 44 -19.32 16.37 -10.64
N SER A 45 -18.38 16.85 -11.45
CA SER A 45 -16.98 16.46 -11.41
C SER A 45 -16.30 16.78 -10.08
N LYS A 46 -16.80 17.77 -9.33
CA LYS A 46 -16.25 18.22 -8.04
C LYS A 46 -16.87 17.52 -6.84
N VAL A 47 -18.17 17.19 -6.88
CA VAL A 47 -18.93 16.70 -5.70
C VAL A 47 -19.69 15.39 -5.94
N ASN A 48 -19.65 14.81 -7.13
CA ASN A 48 -20.31 13.56 -7.47
C ASN A 48 -21.82 13.55 -7.10
N LEU A 49 -22.57 14.35 -7.80
CA LEU A 49 -23.99 14.62 -7.53
C LEU A 49 -24.88 13.42 -7.86
N SER A 50 -25.85 13.11 -7.02
CA SER A 50 -26.94 12.20 -7.39
C SER A 50 -27.79 12.79 -8.52
N GLU A 51 -28.49 11.93 -9.30
CA GLU A 51 -29.37 12.36 -10.38
C GLU A 51 -30.37 13.43 -9.92
N GLU A 52 -31.00 13.26 -8.76
CA GLU A 52 -31.94 14.23 -8.20
C GLU A 52 -31.29 15.59 -7.98
N LYS A 53 -30.05 15.64 -7.47
CA LYS A 53 -29.32 16.89 -7.25
C LYS A 53 -28.90 17.54 -8.56
N GLN A 54 -28.47 16.74 -9.54
CA GLN A 54 -28.15 17.22 -10.87
C GLN A 54 -29.37 17.94 -11.50
N ILE A 55 -30.55 17.33 -11.41
CA ILE A 55 -31.82 17.93 -11.92
C ILE A 55 -32.14 19.22 -11.17
N LYS A 56 -32.07 19.23 -9.83
CA LYS A 56 -32.34 20.44 -9.03
C LYS A 56 -31.38 21.59 -9.38
N ILE A 57 -30.12 21.31 -9.59
CA ILE A 57 -29.11 22.31 -9.99
C ILE A 57 -29.41 22.81 -11.39
N ALA A 58 -29.66 21.90 -12.34
CA ALA A 58 -30.05 22.29 -13.71
C ALA A 58 -31.29 23.22 -13.75
N GLN A 59 -32.32 22.87 -12.98
CA GLN A 59 -33.54 23.68 -12.88
C GLN A 59 -33.27 25.07 -12.29
N LYS A 60 -32.44 25.18 -11.24
CA LYS A 60 -32.04 26.47 -10.65
C LYS A 60 -31.25 27.32 -11.65
N LEU A 61 -30.33 26.73 -12.39
CA LEU A 61 -29.54 27.43 -13.42
C LEU A 61 -30.43 27.89 -14.57
N TYR A 62 -31.35 27.04 -15.01
CA TYR A 62 -32.32 27.42 -16.06
C TYR A 62 -33.23 28.55 -15.63
N THR A 63 -33.70 28.55 -14.38
CA THR A 63 -34.47 29.65 -13.80
C THR A 63 -33.64 30.94 -13.73
N ALA A 64 -32.38 30.85 -13.32
CA ALA A 64 -31.47 31.98 -13.26
C ALA A 64 -31.23 32.59 -14.66
N ASP A 65 -31.05 31.75 -15.67
CA ASP A 65 -30.92 32.18 -17.07
C ASP A 65 -32.18 32.90 -17.57
N SER A 66 -33.34 32.34 -17.29
CA SER A 66 -34.62 32.96 -17.63
C SER A 66 -34.78 34.35 -16.98
N LEU A 67 -34.40 34.48 -15.70
CA LEU A 67 -34.45 35.79 -14.99
C LEU A 67 -33.40 36.76 -15.54
N ALA A 68 -32.22 36.30 -15.92
CA ALA A 68 -31.19 37.13 -16.56
C ALA A 68 -31.69 37.67 -17.92
N ASN A 69 -32.34 36.85 -18.73
CA ASN A 69 -32.92 37.25 -20.03
C ASN A 69 -34.02 38.32 -19.86
N ILE A 70 -34.90 38.15 -18.86
CA ILE A 70 -35.92 39.17 -18.52
C ILE A 70 -35.24 40.48 -18.07
N SER A 71 -34.21 40.39 -17.26
CA SER A 71 -33.44 41.55 -16.76
C SER A 71 -32.72 42.28 -17.91
N LEU A 72 -32.16 41.51 -18.85
CA LEU A 72 -31.51 42.03 -20.05
C LEU A 72 -32.54 42.79 -20.94
N ALA A 73 -33.73 42.23 -21.16
CA ALA A 73 -34.77 42.86 -21.92
C ALA A 73 -35.30 44.19 -21.30
N LYS A 74 -35.13 44.32 -19.98
CA LYS A 74 -35.44 45.55 -19.23
C LYS A 74 -34.33 46.61 -19.25
N GLY A 75 -33.17 46.30 -19.82
CA GLY A 75 -31.99 47.17 -19.81
C GLY A 75 -31.30 47.31 -18.48
N ASP A 76 -31.41 46.31 -17.60
CA ASP A 76 -30.75 46.29 -16.29
C ASP A 76 -29.21 46.33 -16.42
N PRO A 77 -28.48 46.89 -15.44
CA PRO A 77 -27.01 46.95 -15.45
C PRO A 77 -26.35 45.59 -15.51
N ALA A 78 -25.21 45.49 -16.18
CA ALA A 78 -24.43 44.26 -16.32
C ALA A 78 -24.08 43.57 -14.96
N ALA A 79 -23.91 44.37 -13.89
CA ALA A 79 -23.69 43.85 -12.55
C ALA A 79 -24.87 43.01 -12.03
N ARG A 80 -26.13 43.44 -12.35
CA ARG A 80 -27.31 42.66 -11.98
C ARG A 80 -27.44 41.39 -12.80
N LEU A 81 -27.13 41.43 -14.11
CA LEU A 81 -27.10 40.24 -14.95
C LEU A 81 -26.12 39.19 -14.42
N LYS A 82 -24.88 39.62 -14.06
CA LYS A 82 -23.89 38.73 -13.48
C LYS A 82 -24.32 38.07 -12.17
N SER A 83 -25.16 38.77 -11.36
CA SER A 83 -25.59 38.22 -10.06
C SER A 83 -26.48 36.98 -10.19
N TYR A 84 -27.16 36.77 -11.29
CA TYR A 84 -27.96 35.57 -11.54
C TYR A 84 -27.12 34.32 -11.77
N TYR A 85 -25.86 34.46 -12.19
CA TYR A 85 -24.96 33.35 -12.52
C TYR A 85 -23.95 33.04 -11.43
N ILE A 86 -24.08 33.64 -10.26
CA ILE A 86 -23.19 33.37 -9.13
C ILE A 86 -23.55 32.02 -8.51
N ILE A 87 -22.67 31.06 -8.61
CA ILE A 87 -22.76 29.74 -7.94
C ILE A 87 -21.97 29.83 -6.65
N ASP A 88 -22.59 30.24 -5.58
CA ASP A 88 -22.03 30.38 -4.24
C ASP A 88 -22.70 29.42 -3.23
N ASN A 89 -22.30 29.50 -1.98
CA ASN A 89 -22.91 28.72 -0.91
C ASN A 89 -24.41 28.98 -0.76
N THR A 90 -24.90 30.17 -1.07
CA THR A 90 -26.34 30.51 -1.02
C THR A 90 -27.11 29.77 -2.10
N PHE A 91 -26.50 29.64 -3.27
CA PHE A 91 -27.06 28.88 -4.40
C PHE A 91 -27.04 27.36 -4.10
N LEU A 92 -25.94 26.83 -3.54
CA LEU A 92 -25.71 25.41 -3.37
C LEU A 92 -26.30 24.81 -2.08
N LYS A 93 -26.39 25.60 -1.00
CA LYS A 93 -26.87 25.14 0.32
C LYS A 93 -28.24 24.46 0.32
N PRO A 94 -29.22 24.85 -0.51
CA PRO A 94 -30.52 24.17 -0.57
C PRO A 94 -30.48 22.80 -1.29
N VAL A 95 -29.37 22.47 -1.96
CA VAL A 95 -29.24 21.26 -2.78
C VAL A 95 -28.21 20.29 -2.23
N LEU A 96 -27.09 20.81 -1.76
CA LEU A 96 -25.98 20.01 -1.24
C LEU A 96 -26.10 19.80 0.26
N SER A 97 -25.68 18.65 0.73
CA SER A 97 -25.49 18.42 2.17
C SER A 97 -24.33 19.27 2.71
N PRO A 98 -24.23 19.47 4.04
CA PRO A 98 -23.08 20.16 4.63
C PRO A 98 -21.74 19.55 4.24
N GLU A 99 -21.64 18.22 4.18
CA GLU A 99 -20.44 17.49 3.80
C GLU A 99 -20.08 17.70 2.33
N GLU A 100 -21.08 17.73 1.45
CA GLU A 100 -20.87 18.01 0.02
C GLU A 100 -20.47 19.46 -0.22
N LEU A 101 -21.02 20.41 0.55
CA LEU A 101 -20.59 21.82 0.52
C LEU A 101 -19.15 21.99 0.96
N ASP A 102 -18.76 21.32 2.05
CA ASP A 102 -17.39 21.33 2.53
C ASP A 102 -16.44 20.77 1.47
N TYR A 103 -16.82 19.63 0.85
CA TYR A 103 -16.02 19.01 -0.19
C TYR A 103 -15.96 19.87 -1.47
N TYR A 104 -17.04 20.51 -1.87
CA TYR A 104 -17.04 21.47 -2.98
C TYR A 104 -16.09 22.65 -2.68
N GLY A 105 -16.22 23.25 -1.50
CA GLY A 105 -15.33 24.31 -1.05
C GLY A 105 -13.86 23.92 -1.07
N TYR A 106 -13.55 22.69 -0.70
CA TYR A 106 -12.21 22.12 -0.81
C TYR A 106 -11.80 21.98 -2.29
N SER A 107 -12.63 21.38 -3.12
CA SER A 107 -12.28 21.06 -4.52
C SER A 107 -11.94 22.29 -5.36
N ILE A 108 -12.55 23.44 -5.06
CA ILE A 108 -12.26 24.73 -5.71
C ILE A 108 -11.07 25.48 -5.10
N ASN A 109 -10.53 25.01 -3.96
CA ASN A 109 -9.43 25.63 -3.22
C ASN A 109 -8.26 24.67 -2.98
N LYS A 110 -8.09 23.61 -3.80
CA LYS A 110 -7.06 22.57 -3.62
C LYS A 110 -5.65 23.14 -3.47
N ASP A 111 -5.34 24.19 -4.19
CA ASP A 111 -4.01 24.80 -4.23
C ASP A 111 -3.72 25.71 -3.01
N ASN A 112 -4.73 25.98 -2.19
CA ASN A 112 -4.60 26.86 -1.02
C ASN A 112 -5.17 26.19 0.23
N ARG A 113 -4.31 25.62 1.06
CA ARG A 113 -4.71 24.90 2.28
C ARG A 113 -5.44 25.76 3.30
N PHE A 114 -5.21 27.07 3.36
CA PHE A 114 -5.97 27.98 4.26
C PHE A 114 -7.43 28.09 3.81
N LEU A 115 -7.65 28.33 2.51
CA LEU A 115 -9.00 28.43 1.95
C LEU A 115 -9.71 27.07 2.03
N ALA A 116 -8.99 25.97 1.81
CA ALA A 116 -9.53 24.63 2.01
C ALA A 116 -9.98 24.39 3.46
N VAL A 117 -9.18 24.79 4.45
CA VAL A 117 -9.53 24.67 5.87
C VAL A 117 -10.73 25.53 6.25
N LEU A 118 -10.82 26.74 5.69
CA LEU A 118 -11.99 27.60 5.89
C LEU A 118 -13.26 27.01 5.29
N ALA A 119 -13.17 26.31 4.13
CA ALA A 119 -14.29 25.58 3.55
C ALA A 119 -14.79 24.46 4.48
N PHE A 120 -13.89 23.81 5.24
CA PHE A 120 -14.24 22.78 6.23
C PHE A 120 -14.52 23.31 7.62
N SER A 121 -14.66 24.62 7.83
CA SER A 121 -14.74 25.22 9.14
C SER A 121 -15.82 24.62 10.05
N ALA A 122 -16.98 24.27 9.50
CA ALA A 122 -18.05 23.61 10.24
C ALA A 122 -17.69 22.16 10.64
N HIS A 123 -17.14 21.38 9.69
CA HIS A 123 -16.69 20.01 9.94
C HIS A 123 -15.57 19.93 10.97
N LEU A 124 -14.61 20.86 10.90
CA LEU A 124 -13.51 20.96 11.85
C LEU A 124 -13.91 21.61 13.17
N LYS A 125 -15.13 22.15 13.26
CA LYS A 125 -15.62 22.90 14.42
C LYS A 125 -14.65 24.03 14.80
N LEU A 126 -14.25 24.84 13.80
CA LEU A 126 -13.33 25.94 14.04
C LEU A 126 -14.01 27.04 14.86
N GLU A 127 -13.28 27.57 15.85
CA GLU A 127 -13.69 28.74 16.60
C GLU A 127 -13.57 30.02 15.77
N PRO A 128 -14.39 31.06 16.01
CA PRO A 128 -14.28 32.34 15.30
C PRO A 128 -12.88 32.94 15.30
N ARG A 129 -12.15 32.79 16.40
CA ARG A 129 -10.74 33.23 16.52
C ARG A 129 -9.83 32.48 15.55
N GLN A 130 -9.96 31.14 15.45
CA GLN A 130 -9.19 30.33 14.52
C GLN A 130 -9.49 30.73 13.05
N ILE A 131 -10.76 30.95 12.70
CA ILE A 131 -11.18 31.42 11.38
C ILE A 131 -10.51 32.75 11.03
N SER A 132 -10.52 33.72 11.95
CA SER A 132 -9.90 35.02 11.78
C SER A 132 -8.37 34.91 11.58
N GLU A 133 -7.73 34.06 12.39
CA GLU A 133 -6.27 33.84 12.31
C GLU A 133 -5.86 33.14 11.02
N ILE A 134 -6.64 32.14 10.55
CA ILE A 134 -6.41 31.47 9.26
C ILE A 134 -6.52 32.45 8.10
N ARG A 135 -7.52 33.34 8.10
CA ARG A 135 -7.66 34.40 7.08
C ARG A 135 -6.45 35.33 7.06
N LYS A 136 -6.01 35.80 8.24
CA LYS A 136 -4.81 36.65 8.37
C LYS A 136 -3.55 35.95 7.85
N GLU A 137 -3.39 34.64 8.16
CA GLU A 137 -2.26 33.88 7.66
C GLU A 137 -2.33 33.66 6.15
N ASN A 138 -3.53 33.45 5.58
CA ASN A 138 -3.73 33.39 4.14
C ASN A 138 -3.27 34.69 3.45
N ASP A 139 -3.70 35.84 3.97
CA ASP A 139 -3.34 37.15 3.42
C ASP A 139 -1.82 37.39 3.53
N SER A 140 -1.18 36.92 4.61
CA SER A 140 0.26 37.04 4.81
C SER A 140 1.08 36.24 3.78
N VAL A 141 0.55 35.12 3.30
CA VAL A 141 1.23 34.25 2.32
C VAL A 141 1.00 34.74 0.89
N ALA A 142 -0.15 35.36 0.61
CA ALA A 142 -0.46 35.91 -0.70
C ALA A 142 0.56 36.97 -1.19
N GLY A 143 1.26 37.62 -0.27
CA GLY A 143 2.32 38.60 -0.55
C GLY A 143 3.73 38.02 -0.74
N ILE A 144 3.92 36.71 -0.62
CA ILE A 144 5.26 36.10 -0.76
C ILE A 144 5.54 35.82 -2.25
N PRO A 145 6.74 36.22 -2.76
CA PRO A 145 7.13 35.95 -4.15
C PRO A 145 7.14 34.43 -4.43
N LYS A 146 6.96 34.10 -5.70
CA LYS A 146 6.81 32.77 -6.27
C LYS A 146 7.63 31.68 -5.57
N LEU A 147 6.98 30.93 -4.70
CA LEU A 147 7.50 29.75 -4.03
C LEU A 147 7.24 28.50 -4.89
N SER A 148 8.06 27.47 -4.75
CA SER A 148 7.73 26.15 -5.29
C SER A 148 6.51 25.59 -4.53
N GLU A 149 5.77 24.70 -5.17
CA GLU A 149 4.62 24.02 -4.55
C GLU A 149 4.98 23.37 -3.20
N LYS A 150 6.14 22.73 -3.14
CA LYS A 150 6.65 22.09 -1.93
C LYS A 150 6.91 23.09 -0.79
N GLU A 151 7.52 24.23 -1.08
CA GLU A 151 7.77 25.28 -0.08
C GLU A 151 6.46 25.91 0.40
N THR A 152 5.52 26.10 -0.52
CA THR A 152 4.18 26.61 -0.20
C THR A 152 3.45 25.70 0.77
N ILE A 153 3.44 24.37 0.51
CA ILE A 153 2.85 23.37 1.39
C ILE A 153 3.50 23.39 2.77
N LEU A 154 4.83 23.48 2.85
CA LEU A 154 5.55 23.54 4.12
C LEU A 154 5.16 24.77 4.94
N ILE A 155 5.03 25.95 4.29
CA ILE A 155 4.59 27.18 4.96
C ILE A 155 3.16 27.04 5.48
N TYR A 156 2.23 26.52 4.67
CA TYR A 156 0.86 26.27 5.08
C TYR A 156 0.79 25.38 6.31
N ASN A 157 1.46 24.24 6.27
CA ASN A 157 1.45 23.28 7.37
C ASN A 157 2.02 23.89 8.64
N LYS A 158 3.16 24.58 8.57
CA LYS A 158 3.82 25.20 9.72
C LYS A 158 2.93 26.26 10.39
N LYS A 159 2.14 26.99 9.62
CA LYS A 159 1.21 28.00 10.13
C LYS A 159 -0.06 27.34 10.68
N LEU A 160 -0.66 26.39 9.95
CA LEU A 160 -1.88 25.69 10.37
C LEU A 160 -1.70 24.87 11.65
N ILE A 161 -0.54 24.23 11.85
CA ILE A 161 -0.25 23.50 13.11
C ILE A 161 -0.27 24.42 14.33
N ARG A 162 -0.02 25.71 14.19
CA ARG A 162 -0.06 26.68 15.30
C ARG A 162 -1.48 27.11 15.66
N VAL A 163 -2.38 27.12 14.66
CA VAL A 163 -3.75 27.62 14.79
C VAL A 163 -4.72 26.49 15.12
N LEU A 164 -4.53 25.30 14.53
CA LEU A 164 -5.40 24.16 14.69
C LEU A 164 -4.99 23.28 15.89
N THR A 165 -5.95 22.71 16.56
CA THR A 165 -5.68 21.60 17.50
C THR A 165 -5.14 20.41 16.73
N GLN A 166 -4.42 19.50 17.40
CA GLN A 166 -3.89 18.29 16.78
C GLN A 166 -4.99 17.46 16.10
N GLN A 167 -6.17 17.37 16.70
CA GLN A 167 -7.30 16.62 16.14
C GLN A 167 -7.87 17.29 14.89
N GLN A 168 -8.06 18.62 14.91
CA GLN A 168 -8.49 19.38 13.75
C GLN A 168 -7.50 19.25 12.60
N TYR A 169 -6.20 19.34 12.90
CA TYR A 169 -5.15 19.20 11.89
C TYR A 169 -5.16 17.80 11.22
N ILE A 170 -5.27 16.72 12.01
CA ILE A 170 -5.40 15.35 11.48
C ILE A 170 -6.67 15.20 10.65
N SER A 171 -7.80 15.75 11.10
CA SER A 171 -9.07 15.68 10.38
C SER A 171 -8.99 16.41 9.05
N MET A 172 -8.37 17.59 9.02
CA MET A 172 -8.06 18.32 7.79
C MET A 172 -7.24 17.47 6.81
N LEU A 173 -6.15 16.87 7.26
CA LEU A 173 -5.30 16.04 6.39
C LEU A 173 -6.05 14.83 5.83
N LYS A 174 -6.92 14.20 6.61
CA LYS A 174 -7.76 13.10 6.14
C LYS A 174 -8.68 13.52 4.99
N ILE A 175 -9.21 14.74 5.05
CA ILE A 175 -10.06 15.28 3.98
C ILE A 175 -9.21 15.59 2.74
N ILE A 176 -8.07 16.26 2.91
CA ILE A 176 -7.14 16.61 1.82
C ILE A 176 -6.67 15.37 1.06
N TYR A 177 -6.35 14.29 1.77
CA TYR A 177 -5.83 13.06 1.16
C TYR A 177 -6.89 12.06 0.71
N ARG A 178 -8.17 12.38 0.86
CA ARG A 178 -9.25 11.44 0.54
C ARG A 178 -9.24 11.02 -0.93
N GLU A 179 -9.18 11.95 -1.86
CA GLU A 179 -9.21 11.68 -3.31
C GLU A 179 -8.03 10.80 -3.74
N GLN A 180 -6.80 11.17 -3.36
CA GLN A 180 -5.61 10.36 -3.62
C GLN A 180 -5.76 8.95 -3.01
N SER A 181 -6.27 8.86 -1.80
CA SER A 181 -6.45 7.58 -1.10
C SER A 181 -7.53 6.71 -1.74
N GLU A 182 -8.56 7.30 -2.33
CA GLU A 182 -9.57 6.58 -3.12
C GLU A 182 -8.98 5.98 -4.38
N GLU A 183 -8.09 6.68 -5.08
CA GLU A 183 -7.38 6.15 -6.25
C GLU A 183 -6.45 5.00 -5.87
N GLU A 184 -5.68 5.15 -4.79
CA GLU A 184 -4.82 4.10 -4.25
C GLU A 184 -5.65 2.86 -3.85
N ALA A 185 -6.76 3.07 -3.15
CA ALA A 185 -7.66 1.99 -2.72
C ALA A 185 -8.33 1.28 -3.90
N LYS A 186 -8.77 2.01 -4.94
CA LYS A 186 -9.32 1.40 -6.16
C LYS A 186 -8.31 0.54 -6.88
N LYS A 187 -7.07 1.00 -6.99
CA LYS A 187 -5.97 0.24 -7.60
C LYS A 187 -5.70 -1.06 -6.85
N ASP A 188 -5.61 -0.99 -5.53
CA ASP A 188 -5.36 -2.16 -4.68
C ASP A 188 -6.56 -3.11 -4.66
N TRP A 189 -7.78 -2.56 -4.66
CA TRP A 189 -9.00 -3.37 -4.77
C TRP A 189 -9.08 -4.12 -6.09
N GLY A 190 -8.77 -3.47 -7.22
CA GLY A 190 -8.68 -4.13 -8.52
C GLY A 190 -7.67 -5.29 -8.55
N LYS A 191 -6.53 -5.15 -7.83
CA LYS A 191 -5.55 -6.22 -7.64
C LYS A 191 -6.16 -7.39 -6.85
N ILE A 192 -6.84 -7.11 -5.76
CA ILE A 192 -7.47 -8.11 -4.87
C ILE A 192 -8.53 -8.91 -5.64
N ILE A 193 -9.39 -8.24 -6.39
CA ILE A 193 -10.40 -8.89 -7.24
C ILE A 193 -9.75 -9.77 -8.32
N LYS A 194 -8.72 -9.26 -9.00
CA LYS A 194 -7.97 -10.03 -10.02
C LYS A 194 -7.34 -11.29 -9.44
N LEU A 195 -6.89 -11.25 -8.20
CA LEU A 195 -6.32 -12.40 -7.49
C LEU A 195 -7.40 -13.34 -6.91
N GLN A 196 -8.67 -12.99 -7.02
CA GLN A 196 -9.82 -13.73 -6.50
C GLN A 196 -9.81 -13.87 -4.96
N LEU A 197 -9.29 -12.87 -4.26
CA LEU A 197 -9.27 -12.81 -2.80
C LEU A 197 -10.54 -12.22 -2.20
N ALA A 198 -11.34 -11.53 -2.98
CA ALA A 198 -12.62 -10.95 -2.59
C ALA A 198 -13.61 -10.91 -3.77
N ASP A 199 -14.90 -10.79 -3.43
CA ASP A 199 -15.99 -10.53 -4.37
C ASP A 199 -16.40 -9.04 -4.26
N ASP A 200 -16.42 -8.33 -5.39
CA ASP A 200 -16.67 -6.88 -5.42
C ASP A 200 -18.03 -6.50 -4.81
N ASN A 201 -19.02 -7.35 -4.96
CA ASN A 201 -20.37 -7.09 -4.45
C ASN A 201 -20.57 -7.49 -2.98
N LYS A 202 -19.85 -8.51 -2.50
CA LYS A 202 -20.04 -9.08 -1.15
C LYS A 202 -19.09 -8.48 -0.12
N ASP A 203 -17.86 -8.17 -0.54
CA ASP A 203 -16.78 -7.83 0.37
C ASP A 203 -16.48 -6.33 0.46
N ARG A 204 -17.48 -5.49 0.17
CA ARG A 204 -17.33 -4.02 0.19
C ARG A 204 -16.80 -3.46 1.52
N LYS A 205 -17.00 -4.16 2.61
CA LYS A 205 -16.42 -3.79 3.92
C LYS A 205 -14.89 -3.82 3.91
N GLU A 206 -14.30 -4.74 3.16
CA GLU A 206 -12.83 -4.83 3.02
C GLU A 206 -12.29 -3.67 2.19
N TYR A 207 -12.98 -3.29 1.11
CA TYR A 207 -12.64 -2.06 0.37
C TYR A 207 -12.61 -0.81 1.27
N VAL A 208 -13.63 -0.66 2.15
CA VAL A 208 -13.69 0.46 3.10
C VAL A 208 -12.51 0.44 4.08
N LYS A 209 -12.06 -0.73 4.54
CA LYS A 209 -10.86 -0.85 5.39
C LYS A 209 -9.60 -0.39 4.65
N ILE A 210 -9.46 -0.78 3.38
CA ILE A 210 -8.33 -0.38 2.53
C ILE A 210 -8.32 1.14 2.32
N LEU A 211 -9.48 1.72 1.99
CA LEU A 211 -9.62 3.17 1.83
C LEU A 211 -9.23 3.92 3.12
N ASN A 212 -9.79 3.51 4.26
CA ASN A 212 -9.47 4.12 5.55
C ASN A 212 -7.98 3.99 5.91
N TYR A 213 -7.36 2.88 5.56
CA TYR A 213 -5.92 2.68 5.72
C TYR A 213 -5.13 3.70 4.90
N HIS A 214 -5.42 3.87 3.61
CA HIS A 214 -4.73 4.84 2.76
C HIS A 214 -4.93 6.27 3.26
N ILE A 215 -6.15 6.66 3.65
CA ILE A 215 -6.43 7.97 4.23
C ILE A 215 -5.57 8.20 5.51
N ALA A 216 -5.54 7.22 6.40
CA ALA A 216 -4.76 7.31 7.64
C ALA A 216 -3.25 7.37 7.36
N LYS A 217 -2.76 6.53 6.44
CA LYS A 217 -1.35 6.48 6.02
C LYS A 217 -0.90 7.81 5.42
N ASN A 218 -1.64 8.34 4.44
CA ASN A 218 -1.28 9.57 3.76
C ASN A 218 -1.31 10.78 4.73
N ALA A 219 -2.35 10.89 5.56
CA ALA A 219 -2.45 11.93 6.58
C ALA A 219 -1.31 11.83 7.62
N PHE A 220 -0.96 10.61 8.05
CA PHE A 220 0.11 10.40 9.03
C PHE A 220 1.48 10.74 8.45
N LEU A 221 1.76 10.33 7.22
CA LEU A 221 3.04 10.60 6.55
C LEU A 221 3.23 12.08 6.23
N ASP A 222 2.18 12.82 5.87
CA ASP A 222 2.25 14.27 5.68
C ASP A 222 2.54 15.00 6.99
N LYS A 223 1.79 14.68 8.06
CA LYS A 223 1.99 15.26 9.39
C LYS A 223 3.44 15.13 9.87
N ASP A 224 4.05 13.98 9.64
CA ASP A 224 5.37 13.66 10.17
C ASP A 224 6.51 13.98 9.19
N ALA A 225 6.22 14.25 7.90
CA ALA A 225 7.22 14.61 6.90
C ALA A 225 8.02 15.87 7.28
N GLU A 226 7.41 16.81 7.99
CA GLU A 226 8.03 18.06 8.39
C GLU A 226 8.93 17.95 9.62
N ARG A 227 8.62 17.00 10.51
CA ARG A 227 9.31 16.90 11.81
C ARG A 227 10.62 16.13 11.76
N TYR A 228 10.79 15.21 10.81
CA TYR A 228 11.73 14.12 11.06
C TYR A 228 12.73 13.80 9.95
N GLY A 229 12.71 14.45 8.82
CA GLY A 229 13.61 14.14 7.71
C GLY A 229 13.40 12.74 7.09
N LYS A 230 14.16 12.44 6.02
CA LYS A 230 13.96 11.25 5.19
C LYS A 230 14.04 9.93 5.96
N THR A 231 15.05 9.76 6.81
CA THR A 231 15.27 8.47 7.53
C THR A 231 14.11 8.13 8.46
N LYS A 232 13.57 9.11 9.15
CA LYS A 232 12.45 8.88 10.06
C LYS A 232 11.13 8.71 9.33
N ARG A 233 10.95 9.37 8.19
CA ARG A 233 9.80 9.14 7.32
C ARG A 233 9.76 7.70 6.82
N ASP A 234 10.89 7.14 6.39
CA ASP A 234 10.99 5.76 5.95
C ASP A 234 10.66 4.76 7.07
N PHE A 235 11.09 5.07 8.29
CA PHE A 235 10.72 4.28 9.48
C PHE A 235 9.21 4.36 9.76
N LEU A 236 8.63 5.55 9.70
CA LEU A 236 7.20 5.76 9.93
C LEU A 236 6.34 5.10 8.82
N ALA A 237 6.80 5.14 7.57
CA ALA A 237 6.16 4.43 6.47
C ALA A 237 6.12 2.91 6.71
N LYS A 238 7.23 2.33 7.17
CA LYS A 238 7.29 0.91 7.57
C LYS A 238 6.38 0.59 8.74
N LYS A 239 6.29 1.49 9.72
CA LYS A 239 5.37 1.34 10.85
C LYS A 239 3.90 1.36 10.38
N MET A 240 3.55 2.25 9.47
CA MET A 240 2.21 2.29 8.87
C MET A 240 1.91 1.04 8.04
N ALA A 241 2.90 0.45 7.39
CA ALA A 241 2.72 -0.81 6.65
C ALA A 241 2.31 -1.98 7.56
N LEU A 242 2.65 -1.95 8.86
CA LEU A 242 2.19 -2.96 9.83
C LEU A 242 0.70 -2.85 10.20
N GLU A 243 0.07 -1.73 9.88
CA GLU A 243 -1.38 -1.50 10.07
C GLU A 243 -2.18 -1.75 8.79
N GLU A 244 -1.53 -2.27 7.76
CA GLU A 244 -2.15 -2.61 6.48
C GLU A 244 -3.19 -3.72 6.65
N PRO A 245 -4.40 -3.60 6.04
CA PRO A 245 -5.41 -4.66 6.09
C PRO A 245 -4.86 -6.01 5.60
N SER A 246 -5.16 -7.09 6.31
CA SER A 246 -4.62 -8.42 6.01
C SER A 246 -4.86 -8.87 4.57
N ILE A 247 -6.00 -8.54 3.98
CA ILE A 247 -6.33 -8.86 2.59
C ILE A 247 -5.41 -8.12 1.60
N LEU A 248 -5.00 -6.89 1.92
CA LEU A 248 -4.06 -6.12 1.10
C LEU A 248 -2.64 -6.67 1.23
N VAL A 249 -2.21 -7.01 2.46
CA VAL A 249 -0.94 -7.73 2.71
C VAL A 249 -0.89 -9.03 1.92
N HIS A 250 -1.97 -9.81 1.94
CA HIS A 250 -2.11 -11.07 1.19
C HIS A 250 -1.95 -10.82 -0.33
N ALA A 251 -2.69 -9.86 -0.86
CA ALA A 251 -2.60 -9.49 -2.28
C ALA A 251 -1.20 -9.03 -2.68
N ASN A 252 -0.52 -8.28 -1.83
CA ASN A 252 0.85 -7.83 -2.07
C ASN A 252 1.84 -9.00 -2.11
N ILE A 253 1.73 -9.96 -1.18
CA ILE A 253 2.56 -11.18 -1.17
C ILE A 253 2.38 -11.99 -2.46
N LEU A 254 1.13 -12.15 -2.93
CA LEU A 254 0.84 -12.92 -4.14
C LEU A 254 1.29 -12.21 -5.43
N ALA A 255 1.20 -10.89 -5.47
CA ALA A 255 1.52 -10.08 -6.65
C ALA A 255 3.02 -9.85 -6.84
N GLU A 256 3.82 -9.88 -5.78
CA GLU A 256 5.26 -9.62 -5.85
C GLU A 256 6.02 -10.75 -6.54
N ASP A 257 6.58 -10.46 -7.72
CA ASP A 257 7.46 -11.38 -8.44
C ASP A 257 8.83 -11.45 -7.76
N GLY A 258 9.11 -12.60 -7.14
CA GLY A 258 10.45 -12.95 -6.67
C GLY A 258 10.86 -12.46 -5.29
N PHE A 259 10.10 -11.60 -4.63
CA PHE A 259 10.45 -11.10 -3.31
C PHE A 259 9.86 -11.96 -2.18
N ILE A 260 10.72 -12.77 -1.56
CA ILE A 260 10.35 -13.58 -0.39
C ILE A 260 10.99 -12.93 0.83
N ASN A 261 10.23 -12.10 1.53
CA ASN A 261 10.69 -11.31 2.66
C ASN A 261 10.98 -12.19 3.90
N ASN A 262 10.18 -13.23 4.07
CA ASN A 262 10.36 -14.23 5.14
C ASN A 262 9.73 -15.57 4.73
N LYS A 263 9.87 -16.59 5.60
CA LYS A 263 9.36 -17.93 5.29
C LYS A 263 7.84 -17.99 5.19
N TYR A 264 7.10 -17.18 5.97
CA TYR A 264 5.63 -17.15 5.91
C TYR A 264 5.14 -16.61 4.58
N SER A 265 5.71 -15.49 4.09
CA SER A 265 5.36 -14.95 2.76
C SER A 265 5.69 -15.94 1.65
N SER A 266 6.80 -16.69 1.78
CA SER A 266 7.16 -17.71 0.80
C SER A 266 6.16 -18.88 0.75
N ILE A 267 5.52 -19.21 1.87
CA ILE A 267 4.49 -20.25 1.93
C ILE A 267 3.18 -19.72 1.32
N ILE A 268 2.75 -18.51 1.71
CA ILE A 268 1.54 -17.86 1.20
C ILE A 268 1.61 -17.73 -0.32
N LYS A 269 2.77 -17.41 -0.88
CA LYS A 269 2.96 -17.30 -2.34
C LYS A 269 2.59 -18.58 -3.10
N TYR A 270 2.73 -19.72 -2.48
CA TYR A 270 2.40 -21.02 -3.05
C TYR A 270 1.09 -21.62 -2.51
N GLU A 271 0.22 -20.82 -1.91
CA GLU A 271 -1.00 -21.29 -1.23
C GLU A 271 -1.85 -22.24 -2.06
N LYS A 272 -2.06 -21.93 -3.36
CA LYS A 272 -2.83 -22.78 -4.28
C LYS A 272 -2.17 -24.14 -4.52
N GLN A 273 -0.83 -24.16 -4.71
CA GLN A 273 -0.08 -25.40 -4.91
C GLN A 273 0.01 -26.25 -3.63
N LEU A 274 -0.03 -25.58 -2.48
CA LEU A 274 0.00 -26.23 -1.16
C LEU A 274 -1.39 -26.61 -0.67
N GLU A 275 -2.44 -26.17 -1.38
CA GLU A 275 -3.83 -26.40 -0.98
C GLU A 275 -4.09 -25.92 0.46
N LEU A 276 -3.62 -24.70 0.77
CA LEU A 276 -3.80 -24.13 2.10
C LEU A 276 -5.27 -23.86 2.38
N THR A 277 -5.70 -24.18 3.60
CA THR A 277 -7.02 -23.75 4.09
C THR A 277 -7.00 -22.25 4.42
N GLN A 278 -8.16 -21.60 4.42
CA GLN A 278 -8.27 -20.19 4.83
C GLN A 278 -7.70 -19.96 6.21
N SER A 279 -7.97 -20.84 7.18
CA SER A 279 -7.43 -20.75 8.54
C SER A 279 -5.90 -20.82 8.58
N GLN A 280 -5.27 -21.64 7.73
CA GLN A 280 -3.81 -21.70 7.62
C GLN A 280 -3.27 -20.40 7.03
N THR A 281 -3.87 -19.87 5.96
CA THR A 281 -3.48 -18.60 5.34
C THR A 281 -3.60 -17.44 6.33
N ASP A 282 -4.71 -17.33 7.05
CA ASP A 282 -4.91 -16.29 8.07
C ASP A 282 -3.86 -16.37 9.19
N THR A 283 -3.54 -17.58 9.64
CA THR A 283 -2.51 -17.81 10.66
C THR A 283 -1.12 -17.43 10.15
N LEU A 284 -0.79 -17.76 8.91
CA LEU A 284 0.48 -17.39 8.28
C LEU A 284 0.60 -15.87 8.11
N LEU A 285 -0.46 -15.17 7.69
CA LEU A 285 -0.51 -13.71 7.60
C LEU A 285 -0.31 -13.05 8.98
N LEU A 286 -0.96 -13.59 10.01
CA LEU A 286 -0.76 -13.12 11.38
C LEU A 286 0.70 -13.26 11.82
N LYS A 287 1.32 -14.43 11.57
CA LYS A 287 2.72 -14.69 11.89
C LYS A 287 3.69 -13.81 11.09
N TYR A 288 3.38 -13.59 9.81
CA TYR A 288 4.12 -12.65 8.97
C TYR A 288 4.15 -11.25 9.60
N ASN A 289 2.98 -10.70 9.93
CA ASN A 289 2.86 -9.37 10.53
C ASN A 289 3.55 -9.27 11.90
N GLN A 290 3.45 -10.32 12.74
CA GLN A 290 4.15 -10.38 14.02
C GLN A 290 5.67 -10.31 13.84
N LEU A 291 6.22 -11.07 12.89
CA LEU A 291 7.65 -11.08 12.61
C LEU A 291 8.15 -9.74 12.07
N GLU A 292 7.42 -9.11 11.14
CA GLU A 292 7.79 -7.80 10.59
C GLU A 292 7.74 -6.71 11.68
N ARG A 293 6.78 -6.78 12.62
CA ARG A 293 6.72 -5.89 13.78
C ARG A 293 7.95 -6.05 14.68
N ILE A 294 8.33 -7.29 15.01
CA ILE A 294 9.53 -7.58 15.81
C ILE A 294 10.80 -7.06 15.13
N LYS A 295 10.95 -7.30 13.84
CA LYS A 295 12.09 -6.80 13.05
C LYS A 295 12.18 -5.27 13.09
N LEU A 296 11.04 -4.58 12.96
CA LEU A 296 11.00 -3.12 13.00
C LEU A 296 11.35 -2.57 14.38
N GLU A 297 10.82 -3.16 15.46
CA GLU A 297 11.06 -2.73 16.84
C GLU A 297 12.52 -2.97 17.30
N ASN A 298 13.17 -3.99 16.74
CA ASN A 298 14.55 -4.34 17.09
C ASN A 298 15.60 -3.69 16.19
N ARG A 299 15.21 -2.95 15.15
CA ARG A 299 16.14 -2.31 14.20
C ARG A 299 17.11 -1.33 14.88
N ASP A 300 16.65 -0.63 15.90
CA ASP A 300 17.44 0.39 16.61
C ASP A 300 18.24 -0.18 17.78
N LYS A 301 18.10 -1.49 18.05
CA LYS A 301 18.84 -2.19 19.10
C LYS A 301 19.99 -2.96 18.46
N GLU A 302 21.07 -2.26 18.16
CA GLU A 302 22.30 -2.80 17.53
C GLU A 302 22.96 -3.98 18.28
N SER A 303 22.48 -4.40 19.42
CA SER A 303 23.16 -5.37 20.29
C SER A 303 22.36 -6.60 20.71
N SER A 304 21.17 -6.86 20.20
CA SER A 304 20.41 -7.96 20.79
C SER A 304 20.17 -9.17 19.88
N ASN A 305 21.21 -9.98 19.71
CA ASN A 305 21.06 -11.43 19.52
C ASN A 305 20.11 -12.07 20.55
N GLU A 306 19.85 -11.43 21.69
CA GLU A 306 18.91 -11.87 22.72
C GLU A 306 17.45 -11.64 22.35
N ALA A 307 17.09 -10.53 21.72
CA ALA A 307 15.71 -10.28 21.29
C ALA A 307 15.31 -11.20 20.12
N LEU A 308 16.24 -11.59 19.26
CA LEU A 308 16.03 -12.59 18.21
C LEU A 308 15.91 -14.02 18.77
N LYS A 309 16.56 -14.33 19.91
CA LYS A 309 16.45 -15.62 20.59
C LYS A 309 15.08 -15.85 21.26
N ALA A 310 14.38 -14.79 21.61
CA ALA A 310 13.03 -14.86 22.21
C ALA A 310 11.91 -15.08 21.19
N VAL A 311 12.21 -15.01 19.88
CA VAL A 311 11.22 -15.29 18.82
C VAL A 311 11.19 -16.80 18.60
N PRO A 312 10.02 -17.46 18.74
CA PRO A 312 9.87 -18.85 18.35
C PRO A 312 10.40 -19.05 16.93
N SER A 313 11.21 -20.11 16.73
CA SER A 313 11.75 -20.41 15.42
C SER A 313 10.64 -20.40 14.37
N GLU A 314 10.81 -19.67 13.27
CA GLU A 314 9.82 -19.66 12.18
C GLU A 314 9.50 -21.09 11.74
N TYR A 315 10.48 -22.00 11.77
CA TYR A 315 10.31 -23.39 11.42
C TYR A 315 9.41 -24.17 12.38
N GLU A 316 9.48 -23.92 13.68
CA GLU A 316 8.57 -24.53 14.68
C GLU A 316 7.11 -24.11 14.46
N ASN A 317 6.90 -22.81 14.16
CA ASN A 317 5.57 -22.32 13.82
C ASN A 317 5.06 -22.95 12.53
N ILE A 318 5.90 -23.07 11.50
CA ILE A 318 5.56 -23.69 10.22
C ILE A 318 5.17 -25.15 10.41
N ALA A 319 5.93 -25.90 11.22
CA ALA A 319 5.64 -27.31 11.54
C ALA A 319 4.28 -27.48 12.27
N LYS A 320 3.81 -26.49 13.01
CA LYS A 320 2.51 -26.49 13.69
C LYS A 320 1.34 -26.10 12.78
N ILE A 321 1.60 -25.27 11.77
CA ILE A 321 0.56 -24.72 10.87
C ILE A 321 0.32 -25.64 9.68
N LEU A 322 1.39 -26.19 9.09
CA LEU A 322 1.35 -27.00 7.87
C LEU A 322 1.40 -28.50 8.18
N THR A 323 0.74 -29.27 7.35
CA THR A 323 0.91 -30.74 7.34
C THR A 323 2.31 -31.12 6.81
N PRO A 324 2.84 -32.29 7.15
CA PRO A 324 4.13 -32.77 6.64
C PRO A 324 4.22 -32.76 5.10
N GLU A 325 3.12 -33.08 4.42
CA GLU A 325 3.05 -33.07 2.96
C GLU A 325 3.06 -31.65 2.39
N GLN A 326 2.36 -30.71 3.02
CA GLN A 326 2.42 -29.27 2.65
C GLN A 326 3.83 -28.71 2.84
N VAL A 327 4.51 -29.05 3.94
CA VAL A 327 5.91 -28.66 4.17
C VAL A 327 6.81 -29.21 3.05
N LYS A 328 6.66 -30.49 2.66
CA LYS A 328 7.43 -31.07 1.57
C LYS A 328 7.17 -30.36 0.24
N LYS A 329 5.90 -30.14 -0.13
CA LYS A 329 5.52 -29.39 -1.33
C LYS A 329 6.13 -27.97 -1.33
N TRP A 330 6.04 -27.24 -0.19
CA TRP A 330 6.65 -25.91 -0.04
C TRP A 330 8.16 -25.94 -0.23
N LEU A 331 8.88 -26.85 0.42
CA LEU A 331 10.34 -26.95 0.31
C LEU A 331 10.79 -27.27 -1.11
N ILE A 332 10.02 -28.07 -1.87
CA ILE A 332 10.25 -28.31 -3.30
C ILE A 332 10.16 -27.00 -4.09
N GLN A 333 9.07 -26.26 -3.92
CA GLN A 333 8.88 -24.98 -4.64
C GLN A 333 9.96 -23.96 -4.29
N LYS A 334 10.25 -23.80 -3.00
CA LYS A 334 11.29 -22.91 -2.47
C LYS A 334 12.68 -23.20 -3.08
N ASN A 335 13.04 -24.47 -3.21
CA ASN A 335 14.39 -24.87 -3.56
C ASN A 335 14.59 -25.13 -5.07
N LYS A 336 13.50 -25.19 -5.86
CA LYS A 336 13.54 -25.55 -7.29
C LYS A 336 14.50 -24.68 -8.13
N GLN A 337 14.45 -23.37 -7.93
CA GLN A 337 15.33 -22.45 -8.68
C GLN A 337 16.79 -22.53 -8.20
N THR A 338 17.00 -22.64 -6.90
CA THR A 338 18.34 -22.81 -6.32
C THR A 338 18.98 -24.09 -6.83
N ALA A 339 18.23 -25.20 -6.85
CA ALA A 339 18.72 -26.47 -7.37
C ALA A 339 19.15 -26.38 -8.85
N LYS A 340 18.37 -25.69 -9.69
CA LYS A 340 18.74 -25.45 -11.10
C LYS A 340 20.00 -24.59 -11.22
N LYS A 341 20.12 -23.52 -10.44
CA LYS A 341 21.32 -22.67 -10.44
C LYS A 341 22.57 -23.43 -10.00
N GLU A 342 22.47 -24.26 -8.97
CA GLU A 342 23.60 -25.09 -8.52
C GLU A 342 23.95 -26.18 -9.54
N ALA A 343 22.96 -26.77 -10.21
CA ALA A 343 23.21 -27.70 -11.29
C ALA A 343 23.98 -27.03 -12.45
N GLN A 344 23.56 -25.83 -12.86
CA GLN A 344 24.23 -25.05 -13.91
C GLN A 344 25.68 -24.69 -13.49
N ARG A 345 25.88 -24.23 -12.24
CA ARG A 345 27.21 -23.94 -11.70
C ARG A 345 28.12 -25.17 -11.71
N ASN A 346 27.60 -26.34 -11.32
CA ASN A 346 28.33 -27.56 -11.34
C ASN A 346 28.72 -28.00 -12.75
N TRP A 347 27.83 -27.80 -13.72
CA TRP A 347 28.13 -28.03 -15.14
C TRP A 347 29.26 -27.12 -15.64
N GLU A 348 29.19 -25.82 -15.35
CA GLU A 348 30.26 -24.87 -15.71
C GLU A 348 31.62 -25.26 -15.10
N GLN A 349 31.61 -25.81 -13.90
CA GLN A 349 32.82 -26.35 -13.30
C GLN A 349 33.33 -27.59 -14.02
N LEU A 350 32.46 -28.52 -14.45
CA LEU A 350 32.86 -29.68 -15.27
C LEU A 350 33.49 -29.24 -16.58
N GLU A 351 32.91 -28.23 -17.25
CA GLU A 351 33.48 -27.66 -18.47
C GLU A 351 34.89 -27.07 -18.23
N ALA A 352 35.06 -26.31 -17.14
CA ALA A 352 36.31 -25.68 -16.77
C ALA A 352 37.41 -26.71 -16.40
N GLU A 353 37.05 -27.87 -15.85
CA GLU A 353 37.96 -28.96 -15.50
C GLU A 353 38.18 -29.95 -16.66
N GLY A 354 37.55 -29.72 -17.82
CA GLY A 354 37.66 -30.60 -18.99
C GLY A 354 36.92 -31.93 -18.86
N LEU A 355 36.05 -32.08 -17.88
CA LEU A 355 35.31 -33.31 -17.59
C LEU A 355 33.99 -33.42 -18.36
N ALA A 356 33.58 -32.37 -19.07
CA ALA A 356 32.28 -32.30 -19.79
C ALA A 356 32.35 -32.87 -21.23
N LYS A 357 33.50 -33.23 -21.73
CA LYS A 357 33.79 -33.42 -23.17
C LYS A 357 32.92 -34.46 -23.87
N ASP A 358 32.55 -35.53 -23.16
CA ASP A 358 31.78 -36.64 -23.72
C ASP A 358 30.42 -36.80 -23.01
N LEU A 359 29.96 -35.76 -22.31
CA LEU A 359 28.72 -35.78 -21.56
C LEU A 359 27.57 -35.12 -22.31
N ASP A 360 26.36 -35.70 -22.23
CA ASP A 360 25.12 -35.06 -22.60
C ASP A 360 24.79 -33.97 -21.58
N LYS A 361 24.84 -32.71 -22.00
CA LYS A 361 24.61 -31.53 -21.16
C LYS A 361 23.24 -31.54 -20.51
N ASP A 362 22.18 -31.75 -21.30
CA ASP A 362 20.82 -31.66 -20.79
C ASP A 362 20.49 -32.77 -19.80
N LYS A 363 20.94 -33.99 -20.08
CA LYS A 363 20.81 -35.13 -19.20
C LYS A 363 21.56 -34.92 -17.88
N THR A 364 22.81 -34.45 -17.94
CA THR A 364 23.65 -34.21 -16.77
C THR A 364 23.10 -33.07 -15.90
N LEU A 365 22.64 -31.97 -16.52
CA LEU A 365 21.98 -30.87 -15.82
C LEU A 365 20.70 -31.33 -15.13
N ALA A 366 19.89 -32.18 -15.78
CA ALA A 366 18.67 -32.73 -15.17
C ALA A 366 19.00 -33.62 -13.96
N GLU A 367 20.00 -34.49 -14.05
CA GLU A 367 20.47 -35.33 -12.95
C GLU A 367 20.96 -34.49 -11.77
N PHE A 368 21.80 -33.48 -12.03
CA PHE A 368 22.31 -32.58 -11.00
C PHE A 368 21.17 -31.79 -10.35
N ALA A 369 20.23 -31.26 -11.13
CA ALA A 369 19.10 -30.51 -10.59
C ALA A 369 18.22 -31.38 -9.69
N VAL A 370 17.95 -32.63 -10.06
CA VAL A 370 17.20 -33.59 -9.23
C VAL A 370 17.93 -33.88 -7.93
N TYR A 371 19.21 -34.19 -7.97
CA TYR A 371 20.03 -34.44 -6.78
C TYR A 371 20.06 -33.19 -5.86
N GLN A 372 20.38 -32.03 -6.41
CA GLN A 372 20.44 -30.77 -5.65
C GLN A 372 19.10 -30.43 -5.00
N LEU A 373 18.00 -30.63 -5.71
CA LEU A 373 16.66 -30.41 -5.16
C LEU A 373 16.39 -31.34 -3.97
N GLN A 374 16.65 -32.65 -4.12
CA GLN A 374 16.46 -33.62 -3.06
C GLN A 374 17.35 -33.30 -1.84
N PHE A 375 18.60 -32.92 -2.06
CA PHE A 375 19.54 -32.56 -1.00
C PHE A 375 19.04 -31.31 -0.25
N LEU A 376 18.67 -30.24 -0.94
CA LEU A 376 18.19 -29.01 -0.33
C LEU A 376 16.88 -29.22 0.43
N VAL A 377 15.92 -29.96 -0.14
CA VAL A 377 14.64 -30.27 0.52
C VAL A 377 14.90 -31.09 1.79
N THR A 378 15.75 -32.10 1.73
CA THR A 378 16.06 -32.95 2.92
C THR A 378 16.79 -32.16 4.00
N LYS A 379 17.72 -31.29 3.61
CA LYS A 379 18.41 -30.37 4.52
C LYS A 379 17.43 -29.41 5.22
N ASP A 380 16.57 -28.75 4.47
CA ASP A 380 15.60 -27.80 5.02
C ASP A 380 14.53 -28.50 5.87
N ARG A 381 14.11 -29.71 5.49
CA ARG A 381 13.19 -30.52 6.28
C ARG A 381 13.77 -30.88 7.66
N ALA A 382 15.06 -31.18 7.73
CA ALA A 382 15.73 -31.42 8.99
C ALA A 382 15.79 -30.18 9.90
N MET A 383 15.76 -28.97 9.31
CA MET A 383 15.63 -27.72 10.06
C MET A 383 14.21 -27.46 10.57
N VAL A 384 13.18 -27.94 9.86
CA VAL A 384 11.78 -27.77 10.28
C VAL A 384 11.43 -28.73 11.43
N TYR A 385 11.86 -29.98 11.37
CA TYR A 385 11.40 -31.02 12.30
C TYR A 385 12.43 -31.46 13.35
N HIS A 386 13.69 -31.10 13.22
CA HIS A 386 14.80 -31.42 14.16
C HIS A 386 14.84 -32.87 14.71
N THR A 387 14.36 -33.83 13.90
CA THR A 387 14.33 -35.24 14.33
C THR A 387 15.55 -35.97 13.86
N GLN A 388 15.94 -37.04 14.61
CA GLN A 388 17.07 -37.93 14.22
C GLN A 388 16.88 -38.55 12.85
N GLU A 389 15.62 -38.96 12.54
CA GLU A 389 15.23 -39.49 11.22
C GLU A 389 15.61 -38.56 10.08
N ASN A 390 15.31 -37.24 10.21
CA ASN A 390 15.65 -36.27 9.19
C ASN A 390 17.18 -36.01 9.08
N ILE A 391 17.91 -36.19 10.17
CA ILE A 391 19.39 -36.12 10.16
C ILE A 391 19.98 -37.32 9.38
N PHE A 392 19.44 -38.53 9.60
CA PHE A 392 19.84 -39.71 8.85
C PHE A 392 19.47 -39.60 7.37
N ALA A 393 18.27 -39.12 7.06
CA ALA A 393 17.85 -38.87 5.67
C ALA A 393 18.82 -37.95 4.93
N LYS A 394 19.37 -36.92 5.58
CA LYS A 394 20.40 -36.06 4.99
C LYS A 394 21.67 -36.83 4.64
N ARG A 395 22.16 -37.71 5.53
CA ARG A 395 23.34 -38.55 5.27
C ARG A 395 23.10 -39.51 4.12
N ASP A 396 21.90 -40.07 4.03
CA ASP A 396 21.55 -41.01 2.96
C ASP A 396 21.44 -40.36 1.58
N ILE A 397 20.99 -39.11 1.52
CA ILE A 397 21.04 -38.32 0.27
C ILE A 397 22.48 -38.00 -0.12
N GLU A 398 23.36 -37.68 0.83
CA GLU A 398 24.77 -37.43 0.56
C GLU A 398 25.47 -38.67 -0.05
N LYS A 399 25.12 -39.87 0.41
CA LYS A 399 25.60 -41.13 -0.20
C LYS A 399 25.18 -41.31 -1.66
N LYS A 400 24.01 -40.79 -2.03
CA LYS A 400 23.46 -40.86 -3.40
C LYS A 400 23.97 -39.74 -4.35
N LYS A 401 24.99 -39.00 -3.93
CA LYS A 401 25.60 -37.94 -4.72
C LYS A 401 26.12 -38.50 -6.05
N PRO A 402 25.78 -37.91 -7.21
CA PRO A 402 26.28 -38.28 -8.52
C PRO A 402 27.83 -38.35 -8.53
N GLU A 403 28.38 -39.32 -9.23
CA GLU A 403 29.82 -39.54 -9.25
C GLU A 403 30.61 -38.33 -9.78
N LEU A 404 30.11 -37.68 -10.81
CA LEU A 404 30.68 -36.43 -11.34
C LEU A 404 30.76 -35.31 -10.30
N LEU A 405 29.75 -35.18 -9.44
CA LEU A 405 29.78 -34.21 -8.32
C LEU A 405 30.77 -34.59 -7.23
N LYS A 406 30.98 -35.87 -6.97
CA LYS A 406 32.04 -36.33 -6.05
C LYS A 406 33.45 -36.03 -6.58
N GLN A 407 33.62 -36.20 -7.89
CA GLN A 407 34.88 -35.82 -8.55
C GLN A 407 35.14 -34.31 -8.44
N LEU A 408 34.15 -33.47 -8.71
CA LEU A 408 34.27 -32.01 -8.49
C LEU A 408 34.64 -31.66 -7.03
N ASP A 409 34.00 -32.30 -6.05
CA ASP A 409 34.33 -32.05 -4.64
C ASP A 409 35.83 -32.40 -4.35
N THR A 410 36.30 -33.51 -4.91
CA THR A 410 37.68 -33.93 -4.74
C THR A 410 38.67 -32.93 -5.34
N ILE A 411 38.35 -32.41 -6.53
CA ILE A 411 39.16 -31.38 -7.21
C ILE A 411 39.14 -30.08 -6.39
N ASN A 412 37.96 -29.63 -5.94
CA ASN A 412 37.82 -28.41 -5.15
C ASN A 412 38.58 -28.52 -3.81
N LEU A 413 38.54 -29.68 -3.17
CA LEU A 413 39.27 -29.93 -1.93
C LEU A 413 40.79 -29.82 -2.15
N LYS A 414 41.34 -30.45 -3.20
CA LYS A 414 42.75 -30.35 -3.58
C LYS A 414 43.15 -28.90 -3.88
N LYS A 415 42.35 -28.15 -4.64
CA LYS A 415 42.62 -26.74 -4.92
C LYS A 415 42.65 -25.89 -3.64
N SER A 416 41.72 -26.12 -2.71
CA SER A 416 41.63 -25.40 -1.45
C SER A 416 42.86 -25.73 -0.54
N GLN A 417 43.30 -26.96 -0.48
CA GLN A 417 44.49 -27.37 0.26
C GLN A 417 45.76 -26.73 -0.32
N ASN A 418 45.92 -26.73 -1.65
CA ASN A 418 47.06 -26.12 -2.33
C ASN A 418 47.11 -24.60 -2.13
N ALA A 419 45.93 -23.93 -2.09
CA ALA A 419 45.84 -22.50 -1.82
C ALA A 419 46.26 -22.14 -0.37
N LYS A 420 45.87 -22.95 0.62
CA LYS A 420 46.28 -22.77 2.01
C LYS A 420 47.77 -23.00 2.21
N THR A 421 48.36 -23.99 1.51
CA THR A 421 49.80 -24.27 1.56
C THR A 421 50.63 -23.12 0.97
N LYS A 422 50.12 -22.48 -0.10
CA LYS A 422 50.77 -21.30 -0.71
C LYS A 422 50.71 -20.06 0.19
N GLN A 423 49.57 -19.85 0.91
CA GLN A 423 49.47 -18.75 1.88
C GLN A 423 50.28 -18.92 3.15
N GLY A 424 50.58 -20.18 3.55
CA GLY A 424 51.44 -20.50 4.69
C GLY A 424 52.95 -20.42 4.41
N LEU A 425 53.36 -20.16 3.16
CA LEU A 425 54.75 -20.05 2.72
C LEU A 425 55.22 -18.61 2.46
N THR A 426 54.38 -17.60 2.68
CA THR A 426 54.78 -16.19 2.63
C THR A 426 55.14 -15.72 4.03
N TRP A 427 56.39 -15.91 4.38
CA TRP A 427 57.10 -15.21 5.47
C TRP A 427 57.91 -14.07 4.87
#